data_f7d47b182cfc6465025b57de46ae4d17
#
_entry.id   f7d47b182cfc6465025b57de46ae4d17
#
_cell.length_a   1.000
_cell.length_b   1.000
_cell.length_c   1.000
_cell.angle_alpha   90.00
_cell.angle_beta   90.00
_cell.angle_gamma   90.00
#
_symmetry.space_group_name_H-M   'P 1'
#
loop_
_entity.id
_entity.type
_entity.pdbx_description
1 polymer ?
#
loop_
_entity_poly.entity_id
_entity_poly.type
_entity_poly.pdbx_seq_one_letter_code
_entity_poly.pdbx_strand_id
1 'polypeptide(L)'
;MSKSIVACLEDLFFRSKIDATARHLNVPVRFSDVAGLPRAAGEAGTAAVLVELNDGALGAVEKLRKDAGTRALPVIGFLSHVDRELAKRAEEAGVTRVLPRSQFSENLPELLMDLLAPGTKREVQEEPELPDE
;
A
#
# COMPACT_ATOMS: atom_id res chain seq x y z
N MET A 1 -14.40 7.95 13.38
CA MET A 1 -13.12 8.33 12.82
C MET A 1 -12.94 7.75 11.47
N SER A 2 -12.56 8.56 10.55
CA SER A 2 -12.34 8.01 9.22
C SER A 2 -10.96 7.42 9.11
N LYS A 3 -10.84 6.38 8.32
CA LYS A 3 -9.57 5.77 8.01
C LYS A 3 -9.10 6.23 6.66
N SER A 4 -7.79 6.27 6.50
CA SER A 4 -7.21 6.69 5.22
C SER A 4 -5.98 5.86 4.91
N ILE A 5 -5.60 5.88 3.65
CA ILE A 5 -4.41 5.19 3.17
C ILE A 5 -3.40 6.25 2.80
N VAL A 6 -2.14 6.03 3.15
CA VAL A 6 -1.06 6.93 2.77
C VAL A 6 -0.36 6.33 1.56
N ALA A 7 -0.24 7.10 0.50
CA ALA A 7 0.43 6.66 -0.72
C ALA A 7 1.68 7.49 -0.97
N CYS A 8 2.81 6.83 -1.13
CA CYS A 8 4.09 7.47 -1.31
C CYS A 8 4.67 7.04 -2.65
N LEU A 9 4.66 7.92 -3.63
CA LEU A 9 5.20 7.61 -4.94
C LEU A 9 5.51 8.90 -5.69
N GLU A 10 6.40 8.77 -6.67
CA GLU A 10 6.80 9.91 -7.47
C GLU A 10 6.20 9.90 -8.88
N ASP A 11 5.74 8.75 -9.33
CA ASP A 11 5.19 8.61 -10.68
C ASP A 11 3.85 9.34 -10.74
N LEU A 12 3.81 10.47 -11.44
CA LEU A 12 2.61 11.29 -11.49
C LEU A 12 1.45 10.63 -12.20
N PHE A 13 1.76 9.85 -13.21
CA PHE A 13 0.72 9.13 -13.93
C PHE A 13 0.02 8.13 -13.01
N PHE A 14 0.81 7.39 -12.28
CA PHE A 14 0.27 6.39 -11.38
C PHE A 14 -0.43 7.04 -10.20
N ARG A 15 0.11 8.15 -9.74
CA ARG A 15 -0.53 8.90 -8.67
C ARG A 15 -1.93 9.34 -9.08
N SER A 16 -2.07 9.84 -10.32
CA SER A 16 -3.39 10.23 -10.83
C SER A 16 -4.34 9.06 -10.85
N LYS A 17 -3.84 7.89 -11.24
CA LYS A 17 -4.68 6.71 -11.29
C LYS A 17 -5.16 6.31 -9.91
N ILE A 18 -4.26 6.34 -8.93
CA ILE A 18 -4.64 6.01 -7.55
C ILE A 18 -5.68 7.01 -7.05
N ASP A 19 -5.45 8.30 -7.32
CA ASP A 19 -6.36 9.33 -6.85
C ASP A 19 -7.75 9.17 -7.46
N ALA A 20 -7.82 8.95 -8.76
CA ALA A 20 -9.10 8.80 -9.43
C ALA A 20 -9.85 7.56 -8.93
N THR A 21 -9.14 6.45 -8.78
CA THR A 21 -9.76 5.22 -8.30
C THR A 21 -10.28 5.40 -6.87
N ALA A 22 -9.47 6.03 -6.04
CA ALA A 22 -9.86 6.24 -4.64
C ALA A 22 -11.08 7.13 -4.54
N ARG A 23 -11.14 8.19 -5.35
CA ARG A 23 -12.29 9.08 -5.32
C ARG A 23 -13.55 8.36 -5.77
N HIS A 24 -13.43 7.54 -6.79
CA HIS A 24 -14.57 6.78 -7.29
C HIS A 24 -15.11 5.84 -6.22
N LEU A 25 -14.24 5.29 -5.39
CA LEU A 25 -14.62 4.35 -4.36
C LEU A 25 -14.88 5.00 -3.01
N ASN A 26 -14.69 6.30 -2.91
CA ASN A 26 -14.81 7.04 -1.66
C ASN A 26 -13.83 6.53 -0.61
N VAL A 27 -12.62 6.20 -1.04
CA VAL A 27 -11.54 5.78 -0.14
C VAL A 27 -10.61 6.96 0.05
N PRO A 28 -10.45 7.46 1.28
CA PRO A 28 -9.54 8.59 1.49
C PRO A 28 -8.09 8.16 1.32
N VAL A 29 -7.36 8.85 0.45
CA VAL A 29 -5.95 8.60 0.23
C VAL A 29 -5.20 9.91 0.40
N ARG A 30 -4.15 9.88 1.20
CA ARG A 30 -3.26 11.03 1.40
C ARG A 30 -1.93 10.70 0.74
N PHE A 31 -1.40 11.65 0.00
CA PHE A 31 -0.13 11.43 -0.69
C PHE A 31 1.01 12.04 0.09
N SER A 32 2.16 11.38 0.03
CA SER A 32 3.35 11.83 0.77
C SER A 32 4.58 11.53 -0.06
N ASP A 33 5.65 12.28 0.19
CA ASP A 33 6.95 11.91 -0.36
C ASP A 33 7.66 11.01 0.65
N VAL A 34 8.85 10.54 0.25
CA VAL A 34 9.59 9.60 1.09
C VAL A 34 9.95 10.22 2.43
N ALA A 35 10.39 11.48 2.42
CA ALA A 35 10.80 12.12 3.65
C ALA A 35 9.65 12.29 4.63
N GLY A 36 8.46 12.54 4.11
CA GLY A 36 7.29 12.75 4.96
C GLY A 36 6.53 11.50 5.32
N LEU A 37 6.92 10.35 4.76
CA LEU A 37 6.14 9.14 4.94
C LEU A 37 6.02 8.71 6.40
N PRO A 38 7.09 8.66 7.19
CA PRO A 38 6.91 8.21 8.58
C PRO A 38 5.94 9.08 9.35
N ARG A 39 5.98 10.39 9.12
CA ARG A 39 5.08 11.29 9.82
C ARG A 39 3.64 11.10 9.36
N ALA A 40 3.45 11.02 8.04
CA ALA A 40 2.10 10.85 7.50
C ALA A 40 1.48 9.55 7.97
N ALA A 41 2.27 8.48 7.97
CA ALA A 41 1.76 7.17 8.40
C ALA A 41 1.44 7.16 9.89
N GLY A 42 2.09 8.01 10.66
CA GLY A 42 1.84 8.07 12.10
C GLY A 42 0.59 8.82 12.49
N GLU A 43 -0.08 9.47 11.54
CA GLU A 43 -1.28 10.21 11.88
C GLU A 43 -2.43 9.27 12.20
N ALA A 44 -3.29 9.73 13.09
CA ALA A 44 -4.41 8.91 13.53
C ALA A 44 -5.30 8.55 12.36
N GLY A 45 -5.81 7.34 12.34
CA GLY A 45 -6.70 6.91 11.28
C GLY A 45 -6.01 6.33 10.07
N THR A 46 -4.69 6.23 10.08
CA THR A 46 -3.99 5.59 8.96
C THR A 46 -4.26 4.09 8.99
N ALA A 47 -4.76 3.56 7.88
CA ALA A 47 -5.08 2.14 7.78
C ALA A 47 -3.98 1.34 7.11
N ALA A 48 -3.28 1.93 6.17
CA ALA A 48 -2.26 1.21 5.41
C ALA A 48 -1.40 2.19 4.63
N VAL A 49 -0.31 1.68 4.08
CA VAL A 49 0.63 2.47 3.28
C VAL A 49 0.83 1.79 1.93
N LEU A 50 0.77 2.57 0.86
CA LEU A 50 1.17 2.13 -0.47
C LEU A 50 2.46 2.84 -0.81
N VAL A 51 3.44 2.12 -1.33
CA VAL A 51 4.73 2.75 -1.57
C VAL A 51 5.37 2.24 -2.86
N GLU A 52 5.86 3.17 -3.66
CA GLU A 52 6.67 2.84 -4.82
C GLU A 52 8.07 2.51 -4.32
N LEU A 53 8.56 1.33 -4.66
CA LEU A 53 9.79 0.83 -4.06
C LEU A 53 11.03 1.41 -4.72
N ASN A 54 11.92 1.90 -3.89
CA ASN A 54 13.26 2.31 -4.27
C ASN A 54 14.06 2.40 -2.96
N ASP A 55 15.34 2.71 -3.06
CA ASP A 55 16.20 2.68 -1.87
C ASP A 55 15.72 3.63 -0.80
N GLY A 56 15.32 4.84 -1.17
CA GLY A 56 14.84 5.80 -0.18
C GLY A 56 13.58 5.34 0.51
N ALA A 57 12.67 4.73 -0.26
CA ALA A 57 11.42 4.24 0.30
C ALA A 57 11.68 3.12 1.29
N LEU A 58 12.65 2.25 1.03
CA LEU A 58 12.96 1.17 1.96
C LEU A 58 13.41 1.73 3.30
N GLY A 59 14.21 2.80 3.28
CA GLY A 59 14.62 3.43 4.52
C GLY A 59 13.44 3.97 5.30
N ALA A 60 12.47 4.54 4.61
CA ALA A 60 11.28 5.04 5.27
C ALA A 60 10.47 3.90 5.89
N VAL A 61 10.34 2.77 5.16
CA VAL A 61 9.63 1.64 5.71
C VAL A 61 10.31 1.10 6.96
N GLU A 62 11.63 1.05 6.96
CA GLU A 62 12.35 0.61 8.15
C GLU A 62 12.02 1.48 9.34
N LYS A 63 11.90 2.79 9.13
CA LYS A 63 11.53 3.68 10.21
C LYS A 63 10.12 3.38 10.72
N LEU A 64 9.19 3.06 9.81
CA LEU A 64 7.86 2.69 10.24
C LEU A 64 7.89 1.47 11.15
N ARG A 65 8.74 0.51 10.83
CA ARG A 65 8.78 -0.72 11.61
C ARG A 65 9.42 -0.54 12.98
N LYS A 66 10.17 0.51 13.16
CA LYS A 66 10.80 0.78 14.44
C LYS A 66 9.92 1.60 15.38
N ASP A 67 8.90 2.25 14.86
CA ASP A 67 8.05 3.10 15.65
C ASP A 67 6.82 2.32 16.12
N ALA A 68 6.56 2.33 17.41
CA ALA A 68 5.44 1.58 17.97
C ALA A 68 4.11 1.97 17.34
N GLY A 69 3.96 3.21 16.93
CA GLY A 69 2.70 3.68 16.37
C GLY A 69 2.45 3.24 14.95
N THR A 70 3.47 2.77 14.24
CA THR A 70 3.31 2.43 12.83
C THR A 70 3.78 1.03 12.47
N ARG A 71 4.44 0.34 13.37
CA ARG A 71 5.09 -0.91 13.01
C ARG A 71 4.13 -2.02 12.61
N ALA A 72 2.86 -1.90 12.93
CA ALA A 72 1.88 -2.91 12.58
C ALA A 72 1.09 -2.57 11.31
N LEU A 73 1.35 -1.41 10.70
CA LEU A 73 0.60 -1.02 9.53
C LEU A 73 0.93 -1.91 8.33
N PRO A 74 -0.07 -2.32 7.57
CA PRO A 74 0.21 -3.00 6.30
C PRO A 74 0.90 -2.03 5.35
N VAL A 75 1.97 -2.49 4.72
CA VAL A 75 2.70 -1.72 3.73
C VAL A 75 2.74 -2.52 2.45
N ILE A 76 2.11 -2.01 1.41
CA ILE A 76 2.08 -2.66 0.10
C ILE A 76 3.03 -1.90 -0.81
N GLY A 77 4.06 -2.57 -1.27
CA GLY A 77 5.02 -1.97 -2.17
C GLY A 77 4.84 -2.44 -3.59
N PHE A 78 5.08 -1.57 -4.55
CA PHE A 78 5.03 -1.99 -5.94
C PHE A 78 6.32 -1.61 -6.64
N LEU A 79 6.68 -2.44 -7.63
CA LEU A 79 7.89 -2.26 -8.39
C LEU A 79 7.58 -1.60 -9.71
N SER A 80 8.35 -0.57 -10.07
CA SER A 80 8.16 0.08 -11.37
C SER A 80 8.49 -0.88 -12.50
N HIS A 81 9.45 -1.77 -12.25
CA HIS A 81 9.82 -2.79 -13.21
C HIS A 81 10.32 -3.99 -12.43
N VAL A 82 10.53 -5.09 -13.11
CA VAL A 82 10.95 -6.31 -12.44
C VAL A 82 12.35 -6.14 -11.86
N ASP A 83 12.47 -6.33 -10.56
CA ASP A 83 13.73 -6.19 -9.86
C ASP A 83 13.68 -7.10 -8.64
N ARG A 84 14.22 -8.31 -8.80
CA ARG A 84 14.14 -9.30 -7.73
C ARG A 84 14.94 -8.92 -6.51
N GLU A 85 16.05 -8.26 -6.72
CA GLU A 85 16.87 -7.87 -5.59
C GLU A 85 16.16 -6.80 -4.76
N LEU A 86 15.56 -5.82 -5.42
CA LEU A 86 14.82 -4.79 -4.72
C LEU A 86 13.64 -5.39 -3.99
N ALA A 87 12.94 -6.34 -4.61
CA ALA A 87 11.82 -7.01 -3.96
C ALA A 87 12.27 -7.71 -2.69
N LYS A 88 13.40 -8.40 -2.74
CA LYS A 88 13.89 -9.10 -1.57
C LYS A 88 14.28 -8.12 -0.47
N ARG A 89 14.95 -7.04 -0.82
CA ARG A 89 15.33 -6.05 0.16
C ARG A 89 14.09 -5.39 0.77
N ALA A 90 13.04 -5.22 -0.02
CA ALA A 90 11.81 -4.64 0.48
C ALA A 90 11.17 -5.53 1.53
N GLU A 91 11.15 -6.83 1.27
CA GLU A 91 10.61 -7.75 2.26
C GLU A 91 11.43 -7.72 3.55
N GLU A 92 12.75 -7.65 3.41
CA GLU A 92 13.62 -7.58 4.57
C GLU A 92 13.43 -6.28 5.34
N ALA A 93 13.08 -5.20 4.65
CA ALA A 93 12.84 -3.93 5.30
C ALA A 93 11.51 -3.88 6.02
N GLY A 94 10.62 -4.83 5.75
CA GLY A 94 9.35 -4.88 6.44
C GLY A 94 8.14 -4.58 5.58
N VAL A 95 8.28 -4.56 4.25
CA VAL A 95 7.14 -4.41 3.35
C VAL A 95 6.27 -5.66 3.46
N THR A 96 4.97 -5.46 3.65
CA THR A 96 4.06 -6.58 3.87
C THR A 96 3.88 -7.42 2.60
N ARG A 97 3.69 -6.76 1.47
CA ARG A 97 3.55 -7.43 0.19
C ARG A 97 4.24 -6.61 -0.88
N VAL A 98 4.87 -7.29 -1.81
CA VAL A 98 5.52 -6.65 -2.95
C VAL A 98 4.81 -7.11 -4.20
N LEU A 99 4.33 -6.17 -5.01
CA LEU A 99 3.58 -6.48 -6.21
C LEU A 99 4.25 -5.87 -7.44
N PRO A 100 4.22 -6.57 -8.57
CA PRO A 100 4.60 -5.92 -9.83
C PRO A 100 3.62 -4.79 -10.12
N ARG A 101 4.10 -3.77 -10.80
CA ARG A 101 3.26 -2.62 -11.10
C ARG A 101 1.98 -3.00 -11.83
N SER A 102 2.07 -3.93 -12.79
CA SER A 102 0.89 -4.32 -13.56
C SER A 102 -0.17 -4.95 -12.66
N GLN A 103 0.25 -5.82 -11.76
CA GLN A 103 -0.68 -6.47 -10.86
C GLN A 103 -1.28 -5.47 -9.89
N PHE A 104 -0.47 -4.56 -9.39
CA PHE A 104 -0.95 -3.51 -8.51
C PHE A 104 -2.02 -2.68 -9.21
N SER A 105 -1.74 -2.31 -10.46
CA SER A 105 -2.67 -1.48 -11.24
C SER A 105 -3.97 -2.21 -11.52
N GLU A 106 -3.89 -3.49 -11.90
CA GLU A 106 -5.07 -4.27 -12.22
C GLU A 106 -5.98 -4.45 -11.02
N ASN A 107 -5.40 -4.63 -9.85
CA ASN A 107 -6.18 -4.94 -8.66
C ASN A 107 -6.37 -3.74 -7.75
N LEU A 108 -6.09 -2.56 -8.26
CA LEU A 108 -6.11 -1.37 -7.42
C LEU A 108 -7.44 -1.12 -6.71
N PRO A 109 -8.60 -1.22 -7.38
CA PRO A 109 -9.84 -0.96 -6.66
C PRO A 109 -10.05 -1.92 -5.48
N GLU A 110 -9.82 -3.20 -5.70
CA GLU A 110 -10.01 -4.17 -4.64
C GLU A 110 -8.99 -4.01 -3.54
N LEU A 111 -7.77 -3.66 -3.93
CA LEU A 111 -6.71 -3.47 -2.97
C LEU A 111 -7.03 -2.30 -2.04
N LEU A 112 -7.50 -1.20 -2.58
CA LEU A 112 -7.85 -0.04 -1.76
C LEU A 112 -8.97 -0.37 -0.79
N MET A 113 -9.99 -1.06 -1.28
CA MET A 113 -11.10 -1.42 -0.42
C MET A 113 -10.67 -2.38 0.68
N ASP A 114 -9.86 -3.35 0.32
CA ASP A 114 -9.41 -4.35 1.28
C ASP A 114 -8.52 -3.74 2.35
N LEU A 115 -7.68 -2.80 1.98
CA LEU A 115 -6.79 -2.17 2.95
C LEU A 115 -7.56 -1.28 3.91
N LEU A 116 -8.63 -0.64 3.43
CA LEU A 116 -9.40 0.24 4.27
C LEU A 116 -10.26 -0.55 5.25
N ALA A 117 -10.75 -1.72 4.83
CA ALA A 117 -11.59 -2.58 5.65
C ALA A 117 -11.15 -4.02 5.53
N PRO A 118 -10.02 -4.37 6.13
CA PRO A 118 -9.45 -5.71 5.95
C PRO A 118 -10.37 -6.76 6.51
N GLY A 119 -10.41 -7.87 5.83
CA GLY A 119 -11.16 -9.04 6.28
C GLY A 119 -12.55 -9.15 5.72
N THR A 120 -13.23 -8.05 5.56
CA THR A 120 -14.61 -8.09 5.10
C THR A 120 -14.69 -8.61 3.67
N LYS A 121 -13.93 -7.98 2.82
CA LYS A 121 -13.98 -8.34 1.44
C LYS A 121 -13.32 -9.69 1.19
N ARG A 122 -12.33 -10.00 1.97
CA ARG A 122 -11.63 -11.24 1.81
C ARG A 122 -12.53 -12.43 2.06
N GLU A 123 -13.39 -12.32 3.01
CA GLU A 123 -14.32 -13.42 3.28
C GLU A 123 -15.25 -13.65 2.13
N VAL A 124 -15.73 -12.59 1.55
CA VAL A 124 -16.63 -12.73 0.41
C VAL A 124 -15.93 -13.39 -0.75
N GLN A 125 -14.71 -13.06 -0.97
CA GLN A 125 -14.00 -13.58 -2.11
C GLN A 125 -13.69 -15.03 -1.99
N GLU A 126 -13.45 -15.49 -0.81
CA GLU A 126 -13.07 -16.87 -0.66
C GLU A 126 -14.15 -17.81 -1.04
N GLU A 127 -15.36 -17.44 -0.78
CA GLU A 127 -16.44 -18.35 -1.07
C GLU A 127 -16.60 -18.66 -2.51
N PRO A 128 -16.60 -17.68 -3.38
CA PRO A 128 -16.81 -18.01 -4.78
C PRO A 128 -15.73 -18.83 -5.38
N GLU A 129 -14.60 -18.85 -4.79
CA GLU A 129 -13.56 -19.61 -5.38
C GLU A 129 -13.66 -21.04 -5.15
N LEU A 130 -14.30 -21.38 -4.10
CA LEU A 130 -14.35 -22.74 -3.76
C LEU A 130 -14.95 -23.62 -4.76
N PRO A 131 -15.94 -23.22 -5.39
CA PRO A 131 -16.57 -24.13 -6.28
C PRO A 131 -15.77 -24.46 -7.43
N ASP A 132 -14.85 -24.12 -7.51
CA ASP A 132 -14.26 -24.42 -8.56
C ASP A 132 -14.03 -25.64 -8.82
N GLU A 133 -14.28 -25.97 -8.58
CA GLU A 133 -14.30 -27.01 -8.66
C GLU A 133 -14.62 -27.52 -9.39
#